data_24c92e6312b2fbe501690b31d8947b4a
#
_entry.id   24c92e6312b2fbe501690b31d8947b4a
#
_cell.length_a   1.000
_cell.length_b   1.000
_cell.length_c   1.000
_cell.angle_alpha   90.00
_cell.angle_beta   90.00
_cell.angle_gamma   90.00
#
_symmetry.space_group_name_H-M   'P 1'
#
loop_
_entity.id
_entity.type
_entity.pdbx_description
1 polymer ?
#
loop_
_entity_poly.entity_id
_entity_poly.type
_entity_poly.pdbx_seq_one_letter_code
_entity_poly.pdbx_strand_id
1 'polypeptide(L)'
;LLVCTVKNVRENGAYLTLDSYEGREGFVFIGEVSAGWVKNIRSHVREGQRVVAKVIEVKKDKESINLSIKAVSDERRRDTLQGRKNQQRAVQMMRLVSERMGWEQEKNSEISSEMTETFGTLYGALEECAISDTALTDAGFSGEWIKIATEIAIDNIIPPFVEIRGNFDIEVWSSEGVNAIR
;
A
#
# COMPACT_ATOMS: atom_id res chain seq x y z
N LEU A 1 5.23 5.01 -11.55
CA LEU A 1 6.16 4.23 -10.71
C LEU A 1 5.75 2.77 -10.71
N LEU A 2 6.74 1.89 -10.79
CA LEU A 2 6.53 0.44 -10.80
C LEU A 2 7.46 -0.21 -9.78
N VAL A 3 6.96 -1.22 -9.09
CA VAL A 3 7.80 -2.12 -8.29
C VAL A 3 8.31 -3.21 -9.23
N CYS A 4 9.61 -3.40 -9.23
CA CYS A 4 10.30 -4.33 -10.10
C CYS A 4 11.26 -5.20 -9.29
N THR A 5 11.51 -6.40 -9.77
CA THR A 5 12.53 -7.30 -9.21
C THR A 5 13.73 -7.36 -10.17
N VAL A 6 14.93 -7.17 -9.64
CA VAL A 6 16.16 -7.24 -10.42
C VAL A 6 16.39 -8.68 -10.85
N LYS A 7 16.35 -8.94 -12.17
CA LYS A 7 16.54 -10.26 -12.75
C LYS A 7 18.02 -10.57 -13.01
N ASN A 8 18.72 -9.61 -13.63
CA ASN A 8 20.12 -9.78 -14.00
C ASN A 8 20.84 -8.43 -14.00
N VAL A 9 22.09 -8.42 -13.56
CA VAL A 9 22.94 -7.21 -13.50
C VAL A 9 24.12 -7.37 -14.45
N ARG A 10 24.26 -6.43 -15.40
CA ARG A 10 25.37 -6.36 -16.35
C ARG A 10 26.19 -5.09 -16.13
N GLU A 11 27.32 -4.95 -16.78
CA GLU A 11 28.21 -3.78 -16.65
C GLU A 11 27.56 -2.47 -17.08
N ASN A 12 26.68 -2.50 -18.09
CA ASN A 12 26.02 -1.34 -18.67
C ASN A 12 24.62 -1.04 -18.08
N GLY A 13 24.08 -1.94 -17.24
CA GLY A 13 22.75 -1.79 -16.69
C GLY A 13 22.19 -3.04 -16.02
N ALA A 14 20.93 -2.98 -15.63
CA ALA A 14 20.22 -4.09 -15.02
C ALA A 14 18.90 -4.38 -15.73
N TYR A 15 18.58 -5.65 -15.88
CA TYR A 15 17.26 -6.10 -16.32
C TYR A 15 16.36 -6.29 -15.12
N LEU A 16 15.17 -5.70 -15.20
CA LEU A 16 14.16 -5.74 -14.16
C LEU A 16 12.91 -6.47 -14.68
N THR A 17 12.35 -7.35 -13.88
CA THR A 17 11.02 -7.91 -14.12
C THR A 17 9.98 -6.97 -13.50
N LEU A 18 8.95 -6.62 -14.25
CA LEU A 18 7.86 -5.75 -13.79
C LEU A 18 6.87 -6.60 -12.98
N ASP A 19 6.87 -6.43 -11.66
CA ASP A 19 6.06 -7.28 -10.76
C ASP A 19 4.55 -7.17 -10.99
N SER A 20 4.05 -6.05 -11.56
CA SER A 20 2.63 -5.83 -11.85
C SER A 20 2.23 -6.26 -13.28
N TYR A 21 3.18 -6.64 -14.11
CA TYR A 21 2.95 -7.01 -15.51
C TYR A 21 3.72 -8.30 -15.80
N GLU A 22 3.04 -9.43 -15.69
CA GLU A 22 3.64 -10.75 -15.87
C GLU A 22 4.35 -10.89 -17.21
N GLY A 23 5.58 -11.40 -17.16
CA GLY A 23 6.40 -11.66 -18.35
C GLY A 23 7.04 -10.43 -19.00
N ARG A 24 6.77 -9.21 -18.50
CA ARG A 24 7.41 -8.01 -19.06
C ARG A 24 8.69 -7.67 -18.31
N GLU A 25 9.70 -7.31 -19.10
CA GLU A 25 11.02 -6.91 -18.60
C GLU A 25 11.28 -5.45 -18.96
N GLY A 26 11.99 -4.75 -18.08
CA GLY A 26 12.50 -3.42 -18.32
C GLY A 26 14.01 -3.39 -18.15
N PHE A 27 14.64 -2.37 -18.71
CA PHE A 27 16.07 -2.15 -18.61
C PHE A 27 16.38 -0.82 -17.94
N VAL A 28 17.31 -0.83 -17.00
CA VAL A 28 17.85 0.36 -16.34
C VAL A 28 19.30 0.51 -16.75
N PHE A 29 19.64 1.61 -17.43
CA PHE A 29 21.03 1.94 -17.74
C PHE A 29 21.81 2.28 -16.46
N ILE A 30 23.10 2.03 -16.45
CA ILE A 30 24.00 2.33 -15.32
C ILE A 30 23.85 3.78 -14.84
N GLY A 31 23.74 4.74 -15.76
CA GLY A 31 23.51 6.17 -15.44
C GLY A 31 22.12 6.51 -14.91
N GLU A 32 21.17 5.56 -14.93
CA GLU A 32 19.80 5.69 -14.38
C GLU A 32 19.61 4.94 -13.05
N VAL A 33 20.67 4.32 -12.52
CA VAL A 33 20.63 3.60 -11.24
C VAL A 33 20.76 4.55 -10.05
N SER A 34 21.68 5.51 -10.13
CA SER A 34 21.96 6.46 -9.06
C SER A 34 22.24 7.86 -9.62
N ALA A 35 22.01 8.88 -8.81
CA ALA A 35 22.29 10.28 -9.17
C ALA A 35 23.79 10.59 -9.28
N GLY A 36 24.66 9.80 -8.63
CA GLY A 36 26.11 9.93 -8.69
C GLY A 36 26.75 9.05 -9.74
N TRP A 37 28.07 9.17 -9.91
CA TRP A 37 28.83 8.32 -10.83
C TRP A 37 28.90 6.88 -10.28
N VAL A 38 28.35 5.95 -11.04
CA VAL A 38 28.30 4.52 -10.69
C VAL A 38 29.49 3.81 -11.31
N LYS A 39 30.52 3.50 -10.52
CA LYS A 39 31.67 2.72 -10.96
C LYS A 39 31.36 1.22 -11.09
N ASN A 40 30.53 0.72 -10.17
CA ASN A 40 30.11 -0.68 -10.15
C ASN A 40 28.61 -0.75 -9.84
N ILE A 41 27.84 -1.21 -10.81
CA ILE A 41 26.39 -1.31 -10.70
C ILE A 41 25.95 -2.30 -9.60
N ARG A 42 26.74 -3.36 -9.35
CA ARG A 42 26.43 -4.38 -8.32
C ARG A 42 26.51 -3.86 -6.89
N SER A 43 27.14 -2.70 -6.67
CA SER A 43 27.13 -2.02 -5.36
C SER A 43 25.80 -1.32 -5.06
N HIS A 44 25.02 -1.01 -6.10
CA HIS A 44 23.76 -0.28 -5.99
C HIS A 44 22.53 -1.18 -6.12
N VAL A 45 22.62 -2.20 -6.99
CA VAL A 45 21.50 -3.14 -7.24
C VAL A 45 22.02 -4.57 -7.27
N ARG A 46 21.26 -5.48 -6.69
CA ARG A 46 21.58 -6.91 -6.61
C ARG A 46 20.46 -7.73 -7.25
N GLU A 47 20.82 -8.88 -7.84
CA GLU A 47 19.85 -9.83 -8.37
C GLU A 47 18.89 -10.31 -7.27
N GLY A 48 17.61 -10.40 -7.58
CA GLY A 48 16.53 -10.70 -6.62
C GLY A 48 16.08 -9.53 -5.76
N GLN A 49 16.77 -8.37 -5.82
CA GLN A 49 16.37 -7.18 -5.06
C GLN A 49 15.11 -6.54 -5.66
N ARG A 50 14.16 -6.15 -4.80
CA ARG A 50 13.03 -5.32 -5.21
C ARG A 50 13.42 -3.85 -5.22
N VAL A 51 13.12 -3.19 -6.33
CA VAL A 51 13.40 -1.77 -6.55
C VAL A 51 12.16 -1.07 -7.09
N VAL A 52 12.05 0.22 -6.82
CA VAL A 52 11.02 1.07 -7.42
C VAL A 52 11.68 1.85 -8.56
N ALA A 53 11.11 1.78 -9.73
CA ALA A 53 11.59 2.48 -10.91
C ALA A 53 10.49 3.28 -11.59
N LYS A 54 10.89 4.37 -12.23
CA LYS A 54 10.03 5.18 -13.08
C LYS A 54 10.23 4.76 -14.53
N VAL A 55 9.14 4.58 -15.28
CA VAL A 55 9.21 4.37 -16.73
C VAL A 55 9.63 5.69 -17.38
N ILE A 56 10.71 5.64 -18.17
CA ILE A 56 11.18 6.78 -18.96
C ILE A 56 10.63 6.69 -20.37
N GLU A 57 10.76 5.51 -20.98
CA GLU A 57 10.42 5.30 -22.37
C GLU A 57 9.89 3.88 -22.58
N VAL A 58 8.90 3.74 -23.45
CA VAL A 58 8.40 2.46 -23.91
C VAL A 58 8.56 2.39 -25.42
N LYS A 59 9.43 1.50 -25.89
CA LYS A 59 9.66 1.27 -27.33
C LYS A 59 8.76 0.13 -27.79
N LYS A 60 7.66 0.47 -28.43
CA LYS A 60 6.67 -0.52 -28.92
C LYS A 60 7.29 -1.47 -29.96
N ASP A 61 8.20 -0.96 -30.82
CA ASP A 61 8.81 -1.75 -31.91
C ASP A 61 9.78 -2.84 -31.39
N LYS A 62 10.34 -2.65 -30.19
CA LYS A 62 11.34 -3.60 -29.61
C LYS A 62 10.87 -4.25 -28.32
N GLU A 63 9.62 -4.03 -27.93
CA GLU A 63 9.04 -4.47 -26.64
C GLU A 63 9.94 -4.13 -25.42
N SER A 64 10.76 -3.08 -25.55
CA SER A 64 11.72 -2.70 -24.53
C SER A 64 11.21 -1.51 -23.72
N ILE A 65 11.28 -1.62 -22.40
CA ILE A 65 10.88 -0.60 -21.44
C ILE A 65 12.13 -0.06 -20.75
N ASN A 66 12.41 1.23 -20.94
CA ASN A 66 13.52 1.88 -20.26
C ASN A 66 13.03 2.49 -18.93
N LEU A 67 13.74 2.17 -17.87
CA LEU A 67 13.41 2.51 -16.50
C LEU A 67 14.52 3.33 -15.85
N SER A 68 14.15 4.16 -14.85
CA SER A 68 15.08 4.91 -14.01
C SER A 68 14.78 4.67 -12.53
N ILE A 69 15.79 4.31 -11.77
CA ILE A 69 15.74 4.21 -10.32
C ILE A 69 16.04 5.57 -9.70
N LYS A 70 17.03 6.31 -10.26
CA LYS A 70 17.44 7.63 -9.76
C LYS A 70 16.34 8.68 -9.82
N ALA A 71 15.38 8.54 -10.75
CA ALA A 71 14.26 9.46 -10.91
C ALA A 71 13.15 9.29 -9.84
N VAL A 72 13.37 8.39 -8.88
CA VAL A 72 12.44 8.12 -7.78
C VAL A 72 13.06 8.59 -6.48
N SER A 73 12.42 9.56 -5.80
CA SER A 73 12.85 10.00 -4.47
C SER A 73 12.69 8.88 -3.44
N ASP A 74 13.48 8.95 -2.36
CA ASP A 74 13.42 7.94 -1.28
C ASP A 74 12.06 7.89 -0.59
N GLU A 75 11.40 9.03 -0.46
CA GLU A 75 10.04 9.14 0.06
C GLU A 75 9.07 8.35 -0.82
N ARG A 76 8.99 8.66 -2.12
CA ARG A 76 8.12 7.96 -3.07
C ARG A 76 8.43 6.47 -3.19
N ARG A 77 9.69 6.09 -3.00
CA ARG A 77 10.10 4.68 -2.97
C ARG A 77 9.48 3.98 -1.77
N ARG A 78 9.57 4.58 -0.57
CA ARG A 78 8.97 4.02 0.65
C ARG A 78 7.47 3.90 0.52
N ASP A 79 6.81 4.96 0.06
CA ASP A 79 5.35 5.00 -0.12
C ASP A 79 4.87 3.93 -1.10
N THR A 80 5.55 3.80 -2.24
CA THR A 80 5.21 2.79 -3.25
C THR A 80 5.37 1.37 -2.71
N LEU A 81 6.45 1.10 -1.96
CA LEU A 81 6.69 -0.21 -1.36
C LEU A 81 5.69 -0.50 -0.23
N GLN A 82 5.38 0.51 0.58
CA GLN A 82 4.38 0.38 1.64
C GLN A 82 2.99 0.17 1.08
N GLY A 83 2.59 0.96 0.07
CA GLY A 83 1.30 0.80 -0.60
C GLY A 83 1.12 -0.60 -1.19
N ARG A 84 2.18 -1.17 -1.79
CA ARG A 84 2.13 -2.56 -2.26
C ARG A 84 1.94 -3.58 -1.14
N LYS A 85 2.66 -3.42 -0.03
CA LYS A 85 2.49 -4.30 1.15
C LYS A 85 1.07 -4.20 1.70
N ASN A 86 0.55 -2.99 1.80
CA ASN A 86 -0.81 -2.73 2.26
C ASN A 86 -1.84 -3.39 1.32
N GLN A 87 -1.66 -3.24 0.01
CA GLN A 87 -2.53 -3.90 -0.97
C GLN A 87 -2.51 -5.43 -0.85
N GLN A 88 -1.33 -6.03 -0.66
CA GLN A 88 -1.22 -7.47 -0.45
C GLN A 88 -1.93 -7.91 0.84
N ARG A 89 -1.81 -7.13 1.93
CA ARG A 89 -2.55 -7.39 3.18
C ARG A 89 -4.06 -7.30 2.97
N ALA A 90 -4.52 -6.26 2.25
CA ALA A 90 -5.93 -6.09 1.96
C ALA A 90 -6.53 -7.27 1.19
N VAL A 91 -5.82 -7.76 0.17
CA VAL A 91 -6.23 -8.95 -0.59
C VAL A 91 -6.32 -10.19 0.33
N GLN A 92 -5.36 -10.36 1.25
CA GLN A 92 -5.41 -11.47 2.21
C GLN A 92 -6.58 -11.34 3.18
N MET A 93 -6.88 -10.14 3.69
CA MET A 93 -8.03 -9.89 4.55
C MET A 93 -9.35 -10.18 3.83
N MET A 94 -9.51 -9.73 2.58
CA MET A 94 -10.69 -10.03 1.78
C MET A 94 -10.83 -11.52 1.45
N ARG A 95 -9.71 -12.23 1.32
CA ARG A 95 -9.74 -13.69 1.22
C ARG A 95 -10.29 -14.35 2.48
N LEU A 96 -9.89 -13.88 3.67
CA LEU A 96 -10.45 -14.38 4.93
C LEU A 96 -11.95 -14.08 5.06
N VAL A 97 -12.39 -12.90 4.61
CA VAL A 97 -13.83 -12.58 4.53
C VAL A 97 -14.55 -13.57 3.63
N SER A 98 -14.01 -13.81 2.43
CA SER A 98 -14.55 -14.75 1.45
C SER A 98 -14.65 -16.18 2.01
N GLU A 99 -13.61 -16.65 2.70
CA GLU A 99 -13.58 -17.98 3.34
C GLU A 99 -14.65 -18.09 4.44
N ARG A 100 -14.82 -17.06 5.30
CA ARG A 100 -15.85 -17.05 6.35
C ARG A 100 -17.27 -16.98 5.80
N MET A 101 -17.46 -16.28 4.67
CA MET A 101 -18.76 -16.13 4.02
C MET A 101 -19.09 -17.26 3.04
N GLY A 102 -18.13 -18.11 2.72
CA GLY A 102 -18.29 -19.15 1.70
C GLY A 102 -18.46 -18.59 0.29
N TRP A 103 -17.84 -17.46 -0.03
CA TRP A 103 -17.94 -16.84 -1.36
C TRP A 103 -17.03 -17.51 -2.38
N GLU A 104 -17.49 -17.50 -3.62
CA GLU A 104 -16.64 -17.79 -4.76
C GLU A 104 -15.70 -16.62 -5.08
N GLN A 105 -14.63 -16.91 -5.80
CA GLN A 105 -13.58 -15.91 -6.13
C GLN A 105 -14.14 -14.72 -6.92
N GLU A 106 -15.12 -14.95 -7.78
CA GLU A 106 -15.75 -13.91 -8.59
C GLU A 106 -16.43 -12.85 -7.73
N LYS A 107 -17.23 -13.26 -6.76
CA LYS A 107 -17.91 -12.36 -5.83
C LYS A 107 -16.93 -11.58 -4.96
N ASN A 108 -15.85 -12.21 -4.50
CA ASN A 108 -14.81 -11.53 -3.75
C ASN A 108 -14.12 -10.45 -4.62
N SER A 109 -13.86 -10.75 -5.89
CA SER A 109 -13.27 -9.80 -6.83
C SER A 109 -14.19 -8.61 -7.11
N GLU A 110 -15.48 -8.86 -7.30
CA GLU A 110 -16.50 -7.82 -7.53
C GLU A 110 -16.55 -6.84 -6.36
N ILE A 111 -16.75 -7.34 -5.14
CA ILE A 111 -16.80 -6.50 -3.93
C ILE A 111 -15.49 -5.76 -3.70
N SER A 112 -14.35 -6.41 -3.90
CA SER A 112 -13.04 -5.77 -3.77
C SER A 112 -12.83 -4.64 -4.79
N SER A 113 -13.38 -4.78 -6.00
CA SER A 113 -13.34 -3.73 -7.03
C SER A 113 -14.22 -2.55 -6.64
N GLU A 114 -15.45 -2.79 -6.21
CA GLU A 114 -16.37 -1.75 -5.74
C GLU A 114 -15.79 -0.97 -4.54
N MET A 115 -15.20 -1.68 -3.57
CA MET A 115 -14.52 -1.04 -2.44
C MET A 115 -13.35 -0.18 -2.92
N THR A 116 -12.57 -0.65 -3.89
CA THR A 116 -11.44 0.10 -4.45
C THR A 116 -11.90 1.34 -5.21
N GLU A 117 -13.00 1.26 -5.95
CA GLU A 117 -13.59 2.42 -6.66
C GLU A 117 -14.10 3.48 -5.68
N THR A 118 -14.73 3.06 -4.59
CA THR A 118 -15.32 3.97 -3.60
C THR A 118 -14.27 4.64 -2.72
N PHE A 119 -13.28 3.89 -2.22
CA PHE A 119 -12.29 4.36 -1.26
C PHE A 119 -10.90 4.64 -1.87
N GLY A 120 -10.74 4.49 -3.18
CA GLY A 120 -9.48 4.67 -3.91
C GLY A 120 -8.52 3.49 -3.80
N THR A 121 -8.47 2.78 -2.67
CA THR A 121 -7.68 1.55 -2.49
C THR A 121 -8.43 0.55 -1.62
N LEU A 122 -8.24 -0.74 -1.87
CA LEU A 122 -8.83 -1.79 -1.04
C LEU A 122 -8.35 -1.73 0.42
N TYR A 123 -7.07 -1.39 0.63
CA TYR A 123 -6.52 -1.20 1.98
C TYR A 123 -7.16 -0.01 2.68
N GLY A 124 -7.36 1.12 1.98
CA GLY A 124 -8.04 2.31 2.52
C GLY A 124 -9.46 2.01 2.96
N ALA A 125 -10.21 1.22 2.18
CA ALA A 125 -11.55 0.77 2.57
C ALA A 125 -11.53 -0.01 3.90
N LEU A 126 -10.59 -0.95 4.05
CA LEU A 126 -10.46 -1.74 5.27
C LEU A 126 -9.90 -0.91 6.46
N GLU A 127 -9.06 0.08 6.19
CA GLU A 127 -8.57 1.02 7.20
C GLU A 127 -9.71 1.88 7.75
N GLU A 128 -10.60 2.38 6.90
CA GLU A 128 -11.82 3.08 7.33
C GLU A 128 -12.73 2.16 8.16
N CYS A 129 -12.85 0.87 7.81
CA CYS A 129 -13.59 -0.11 8.63
C CYS A 129 -12.97 -0.31 10.02
N ALA A 130 -11.65 -0.22 10.14
CA ALA A 130 -10.98 -0.34 11.43
C ALA A 130 -11.16 0.92 12.32
N ILE A 131 -11.47 2.07 11.70
CA ILE A 131 -11.72 3.34 12.39
C ILE A 131 -13.20 3.47 12.76
N SER A 132 -14.11 3.10 11.85
CA SER A 132 -15.56 3.24 12.00
C SER A 132 -16.27 1.97 11.51
N ASP A 133 -17.07 1.39 12.36
CA ASP A 133 -17.88 0.20 12.06
C ASP A 133 -19.01 0.48 11.05
N THR A 134 -19.35 1.74 10.81
CA THR A 134 -20.38 2.17 9.85
C THR A 134 -19.79 2.57 8.49
N ALA A 135 -18.48 2.66 8.33
CA ALA A 135 -17.82 3.19 7.12
C ALA A 135 -18.33 2.58 5.81
N LEU A 136 -18.45 1.27 5.74
CA LEU A 136 -18.97 0.59 4.54
C LEU A 136 -20.47 0.82 4.35
N THR A 137 -21.25 0.86 5.43
CA THR A 137 -22.70 1.09 5.36
C THR A 137 -23.00 2.52 4.89
N ASP A 138 -22.25 3.49 5.38
CA ASP A 138 -22.35 4.89 4.98
C ASP A 138 -21.93 5.10 3.51
N ALA A 139 -21.02 4.26 3.02
CA ALA A 139 -20.61 4.22 1.62
C ALA A 139 -21.59 3.46 0.70
N GLY A 140 -22.70 2.92 1.25
CA GLY A 140 -23.77 2.27 0.50
C GLY A 140 -23.63 0.74 0.37
N PHE A 141 -22.65 0.13 1.02
CA PHE A 141 -22.54 -1.33 1.06
C PHE A 141 -23.54 -1.92 2.05
N SER A 142 -23.98 -3.15 1.77
CA SER A 142 -24.94 -3.87 2.62
C SER A 142 -24.61 -5.37 2.68
N GLY A 143 -24.99 -6.01 3.78
CA GLY A 143 -24.85 -7.44 3.97
C GLY A 143 -24.11 -7.82 5.25
N GLU A 144 -24.23 -9.08 5.64
CA GLU A 144 -23.62 -9.62 6.86
C GLU A 144 -22.09 -9.64 6.82
N TRP A 145 -21.53 -9.67 5.63
CA TRP A 145 -20.08 -9.67 5.41
C TRP A 145 -19.38 -8.41 5.95
N ILE A 146 -20.09 -7.29 6.07
CA ILE A 146 -19.55 -6.03 6.60
C ILE A 146 -19.02 -6.22 8.01
N LYS A 147 -19.79 -6.90 8.88
CA LYS A 147 -19.34 -7.20 10.25
C LYS A 147 -18.07 -8.02 10.27
N ILE A 148 -18.00 -9.05 9.43
CA ILE A 148 -16.83 -9.92 9.32
C ILE A 148 -15.62 -9.14 8.77
N ALA A 149 -15.83 -8.28 7.77
CA ALA A 149 -14.79 -7.43 7.21
C ALA A 149 -14.26 -6.44 8.27
N THR A 150 -15.16 -5.83 9.05
CA THR A 150 -14.80 -4.91 10.15
C THR A 150 -14.03 -5.62 11.25
N GLU A 151 -14.46 -6.79 11.70
CA GLU A 151 -13.72 -7.60 12.68
C GLU A 151 -12.30 -7.94 12.19
N ILE A 152 -12.19 -8.43 10.94
CA ILE A 152 -10.89 -8.76 10.35
C ILE A 152 -10.02 -7.51 10.19
N ALA A 153 -10.61 -6.37 9.83
CA ALA A 153 -9.90 -5.11 9.71
C ALA A 153 -9.33 -4.64 11.07
N ILE A 154 -10.15 -4.64 12.12
CA ILE A 154 -9.73 -4.27 13.49
C ILE A 154 -8.60 -5.18 13.99
N ASP A 155 -8.67 -6.47 13.73
CA ASP A 155 -7.66 -7.44 14.17
C ASP A 155 -6.32 -7.30 13.44
N ASN A 156 -6.33 -6.81 12.19
CA ASN A 156 -5.15 -6.79 11.31
C ASN A 156 -4.59 -5.41 11.01
N ILE A 157 -5.39 -4.35 11.19
CA ILE A 157 -4.98 -2.97 10.92
C ILE A 157 -4.96 -2.21 12.24
N ILE A 158 -3.81 -1.64 12.56
CA ILE A 158 -3.70 -0.66 13.64
C ILE A 158 -4.04 0.69 13.02
N PRO A 159 -5.21 1.28 13.35
CA PRO A 159 -5.56 2.59 12.80
C PRO A 159 -4.53 3.64 13.24
N PRO A 160 -4.24 4.63 12.39
CA PRO A 160 -3.40 5.74 12.77
C PRO A 160 -4.05 6.50 13.94
N PHE A 161 -3.34 6.64 15.03
CA PHE A 161 -3.80 7.42 16.19
C PHE A 161 -2.87 8.62 16.41
N VAL A 162 -3.45 9.70 16.87
CA VAL A 162 -2.71 10.90 17.29
C VAL A 162 -2.86 11.04 18.79
N GLU A 163 -1.77 11.05 19.52
CA GLU A 163 -1.76 11.31 20.94
C GLU A 163 -1.70 12.82 21.17
N ILE A 164 -2.72 13.37 21.81
CA ILE A 164 -2.79 14.78 22.17
C ILE A 164 -2.78 14.88 23.68
N ARG A 165 -1.86 15.68 24.25
CA ARG A 165 -1.87 16.04 25.65
C ARG A 165 -2.43 17.43 25.83
N GLY A 166 -3.49 17.53 26.60
CA GLY A 166 -4.11 18.79 27.02
C GLY A 166 -4.05 18.94 28.53
N ASN A 167 -3.84 20.15 29.01
CA ASN A 167 -4.04 20.49 30.41
C ASN A 167 -5.40 21.19 30.51
N PHE A 168 -6.21 20.74 31.45
CA PHE A 168 -7.50 21.34 31.75
C PHE A 168 -7.49 21.89 33.16
N ASP A 169 -7.73 23.18 33.31
CA ASP A 169 -7.97 23.83 34.60
C ASP A 169 -9.48 23.86 34.85
N ILE A 170 -9.89 23.17 35.88
CA ILE A 170 -11.32 23.10 36.29
C ILE A 170 -11.50 23.88 37.55
N GLU A 171 -12.29 24.97 37.51
CA GLU A 171 -12.66 25.75 38.66
C GLU A 171 -14.13 25.46 39.04
N VAL A 172 -14.35 25.12 40.29
CA VAL A 172 -15.71 24.89 40.83
C VAL A 172 -15.94 25.78 42.03
N TRP A 173 -16.95 26.61 41.94
CA TRP A 173 -17.32 27.63 42.93
C TRP A 173 -18.34 27.12 43.99
N SER A 174 -18.51 25.81 44.14
CA SER A 174 -19.41 25.22 45.12
C SER A 174 -18.66 24.63 46.31
N SER A 175 -19.32 24.56 47.46
CA SER A 175 -18.78 23.93 48.69
C SER A 175 -18.53 22.42 48.53
N GLU A 176 -19.12 21.79 47.52
CA GLU A 176 -18.98 20.37 47.19
C GLU A 176 -18.16 20.13 45.91
N GLY A 177 -17.28 21.05 45.56
CA GLY A 177 -16.52 21.04 44.29
C GLY A 177 -15.76 19.74 44.01
N VAL A 178 -15.21 19.11 45.05
CA VAL A 178 -14.50 17.81 44.88
C VAL A 178 -15.42 16.68 44.43
N ASN A 179 -16.68 16.69 44.87
CA ASN A 179 -17.70 15.70 44.48
C ASN A 179 -18.24 15.96 43.07
N ALA A 180 -18.22 17.22 42.61
CA ALA A 180 -18.66 17.62 41.28
C ALA A 180 -17.64 17.31 40.18
N ILE A 181 -16.36 17.11 40.52
CA ILE A 181 -15.27 16.80 39.61
C ILE A 181 -15.01 15.26 39.48
N ARG A 182 -15.61 14.48 40.37
CA ARG A 182 -15.41 13.02 40.42
C ARG A 182 -16.43 12.30 39.55
#